data_6b6e233b2b33917c201a5c7e7324e42b
#
_entry.id   6b6e233b2b33917c201a5c7e7324e42b
#
_cell.length_a   1.000
_cell.length_b   1.000
_cell.length_c   1.000
_cell.angle_alpha   90.00
_cell.angle_beta   90.00
_cell.angle_gamma   90.00
#
_symmetry.space_group_name_H-M   'P 1'
#
loop_
_entity.id
_entity.type
_entity.pdbx_description
1 polymer ?
#
loop_
_entity_poly.entity_id
_entity_poly.type
_entity_poly.pdbx_seq_one_letter_code
_entity_poly.pdbx_strand_id
1 'polypeptide(L)'
;MPEAELATRVADVLSVDADEFRRRAEEDAEVIKDAVEDGVFDNPQAIVGLEYEFYAVKDDDCALRRVPRRLLELIGFEKELGLHNAEMTTSPQPLNADGILAQESEVKARLRTALDVTQSERMRLVSDALWTLPPEGEDAGTYLTDSVERTVGDTERTIRIATNMSDSARYHAMANTDQASAAGMCIEAPNVSLQGDTVMPESLITSIQPHYQVAHAIDLPTYFNYALRVAGPLLALGVNSPFFPADLYDDDATPEAILEDGWMEHRISVFETVLNDPSTGEGKVRFPRDLGSVDEAIDRVATDDTMVPMPVEAGERFDDEFPHFRRKHGTYWRWVRPVFGGPTRSAANARIEFRPIPAQPTVRDSVSFLAAFAGLLESLVRLEHPVHELDWQVARENFYAAMREGLEADLTWITNDGKETTDPLDLYEDLLAHAEDGLTNRGLSEEQAAKYLYPLRRRVRQRMTPARWKRAQVRSALEDGADLPDAVGRMQRRYVERQSETLLDGSFADWIVENDREWDRE
;
A
#
# COMPACT_ATOMS: atom_id res chain seq x y z
N MET A 1 3.87 7.37 24.63
CA MET A 1 4.46 6.54 25.71
C MET A 1 5.84 7.08 26.03
N PRO A 2 6.33 7.09 27.30
CA PRO A 2 7.73 7.43 27.58
C PRO A 2 8.69 6.40 26.94
N GLU A 3 9.82 6.86 26.42
CA GLU A 3 10.80 5.99 25.73
C GLU A 3 11.31 4.81 26.60
N ALA A 4 11.49 5.03 27.91
CA ALA A 4 11.91 3.97 28.82
C ALA A 4 10.86 2.83 28.97
N GLU A 5 9.57 3.19 28.96
CA GLU A 5 8.47 2.24 28.97
C GLU A 5 8.41 1.47 27.65
N LEU A 6 8.57 2.17 26.53
CA LEU A 6 8.61 1.56 25.21
C LEU A 6 9.80 0.60 25.08
N ALA A 7 10.98 0.98 25.54
CA ALA A 7 12.16 0.12 25.53
C ALA A 7 11.94 -1.18 26.34
N THR A 8 11.27 -1.09 27.49
CA THR A 8 10.91 -2.27 28.29
C THR A 8 9.98 -3.20 27.49
N ARG A 9 8.93 -2.66 26.87
CA ARG A 9 8.01 -3.46 26.04
C ARG A 9 8.69 -4.09 24.81
N VAL A 10 9.63 -3.39 24.21
CA VAL A 10 10.45 -3.96 23.12
C VAL A 10 11.31 -5.13 23.65
N ALA A 11 11.94 -4.97 24.81
CA ALA A 11 12.70 -6.05 25.42
C ALA A 11 11.84 -7.27 25.76
N ASP A 12 10.60 -7.07 26.22
CA ASP A 12 9.63 -8.14 26.46
C ASP A 12 9.29 -8.89 25.16
N VAL A 13 9.06 -8.17 24.06
CA VAL A 13 8.82 -8.77 22.73
C VAL A 13 10.02 -9.61 22.30
N LEU A 14 11.23 -9.09 22.46
CA LEU A 14 12.48 -9.79 22.09
C LEU A 14 12.83 -10.96 23.01
N SER A 15 12.12 -11.14 24.13
CA SER A 15 12.28 -12.29 25.04
C SER A 15 11.41 -13.49 24.63
N VAL A 16 10.50 -13.33 23.67
CA VAL A 16 9.64 -14.43 23.19
C VAL A 16 10.48 -15.44 22.43
N ASP A 17 10.31 -16.72 22.74
CA ASP A 17 11.00 -17.82 22.06
C ASP A 17 10.49 -17.93 20.61
N ALA A 18 11.38 -17.69 19.64
CA ALA A 18 11.05 -17.66 18.22
C ALA A 18 10.71 -19.05 17.66
N ASP A 19 11.34 -20.11 18.17
CA ASP A 19 11.09 -21.47 17.70
C ASP A 19 9.76 -22.00 18.24
N GLU A 20 9.46 -21.72 19.50
CA GLU A 20 8.15 -22.02 20.07
C GLU A 20 7.03 -21.22 19.38
N PHE A 21 7.26 -19.93 19.10
CA PHE A 21 6.30 -19.10 18.36
C PHE A 21 6.02 -19.67 16.96
N ARG A 22 7.07 -20.11 16.24
CA ARG A 22 6.92 -20.73 14.91
C ARG A 22 6.12 -22.02 15.00
N ARG A 23 6.49 -22.91 15.90
CA ARG A 23 5.78 -24.18 16.11
C ARG A 23 4.29 -23.97 16.41
N ARG A 24 3.96 -22.97 17.24
CA ARG A 24 2.58 -22.59 17.53
C ARG A 24 1.85 -22.03 16.32
N ALA A 25 2.51 -21.22 15.49
CA ALA A 25 1.91 -20.71 14.26
C ALA A 25 1.60 -21.82 13.24
N GLU A 26 2.43 -22.87 13.19
CA GLU A 26 2.19 -24.06 12.39
C GLU A 26 1.02 -24.91 12.96
N GLU A 27 0.91 -25.04 14.28
CA GLU A 27 -0.27 -25.66 14.92
C GLU A 27 -1.54 -24.88 14.66
N ASP A 28 -1.51 -23.55 14.73
CA ASP A 28 -2.63 -22.68 14.41
C ASP A 28 -3.04 -22.80 12.92
N ALA A 29 -2.09 -23.07 12.02
CA ALA A 29 -2.39 -23.31 10.60
C ALA A 29 -3.27 -24.55 10.39
N GLU A 30 -3.04 -25.62 11.14
CA GLU A 30 -3.91 -26.81 11.07
C GLU A 30 -5.33 -26.49 11.54
N VAL A 31 -5.50 -25.66 12.58
CA VAL A 31 -6.83 -25.19 13.01
C VAL A 31 -7.54 -24.44 11.88
N ILE A 32 -6.81 -23.61 11.11
CA ILE A 32 -7.40 -22.88 9.98
C ILE A 32 -7.78 -23.84 8.86
N LYS A 33 -6.93 -24.82 8.52
CA LYS A 33 -7.21 -25.84 7.48
C LYS A 33 -8.46 -26.64 7.82
N ASP A 34 -8.56 -27.13 9.05
CA ASP A 34 -9.77 -27.84 9.54
C ASP A 34 -11.02 -26.95 9.39
N ALA A 35 -10.91 -25.66 9.74
CA ALA A 35 -12.01 -24.71 9.62
C ALA A 35 -12.37 -24.40 8.16
N VAL A 36 -11.41 -24.45 7.23
CA VAL A 36 -11.66 -24.36 5.77
C VAL A 36 -12.40 -25.60 5.27
N GLU A 37 -11.98 -26.81 5.66
CA GLU A 37 -12.66 -28.06 5.28
C GLU A 37 -14.12 -28.08 5.81
N ASP A 38 -14.36 -27.55 7.01
CA ASP A 38 -15.68 -27.41 7.62
C ASP A 38 -16.53 -26.29 6.99
N GLY A 39 -16.00 -25.52 6.02
CA GLY A 39 -16.68 -24.39 5.38
C GLY A 39 -16.89 -23.18 6.29
N VAL A 40 -16.15 -23.05 7.38
CA VAL A 40 -16.28 -21.93 8.34
C VAL A 40 -15.93 -20.59 7.72
N PHE A 41 -14.99 -20.57 6.77
CA PHE A 41 -14.58 -19.37 6.04
C PHE A 41 -15.44 -19.08 4.81
N ASP A 42 -16.42 -19.91 4.50
CA ASP A 42 -17.32 -19.71 3.37
C ASP A 42 -18.36 -18.65 3.69
N ASN A 43 -18.41 -17.64 2.85
CA ASN A 43 -19.41 -16.59 2.91
C ASN A 43 -19.81 -16.22 1.48
N PRO A 44 -21.04 -16.60 1.05
CA PRO A 44 -21.46 -16.46 -0.35
C PRO A 44 -21.60 -15.00 -0.82
N GLN A 45 -21.46 -14.03 0.09
CA GLN A 45 -21.45 -12.62 -0.28
C GLN A 45 -20.06 -12.20 -0.71
N ALA A 46 -19.90 -11.65 -1.91
CA ALA A 46 -18.73 -10.87 -2.26
C ALA A 46 -18.74 -9.58 -1.42
N ILE A 47 -17.70 -9.37 -0.64
CA ILE A 47 -17.53 -8.21 0.23
C ILE A 47 -16.24 -7.50 -0.12
N VAL A 48 -16.28 -6.18 -0.09
CA VAL A 48 -15.13 -5.31 -0.33
C VAL A 48 -14.87 -4.40 0.87
N GLY A 49 -13.62 -4.04 1.06
CA GLY A 49 -13.15 -3.07 2.04
C GLY A 49 -11.96 -2.31 1.50
N LEU A 50 -11.58 -1.26 2.18
CA LEU A 50 -10.46 -0.42 1.81
C LEU A 50 -9.68 0.02 3.06
N GLU A 51 -8.37 -0.19 3.07
CA GLU A 51 -7.45 0.53 3.93
C GLU A 51 -6.93 1.74 3.15
N TYR A 52 -6.82 2.89 3.82
CA TYR A 52 -6.47 4.14 3.19
C TYR A 52 -5.52 4.95 4.08
N GLU A 53 -4.30 5.10 3.63
CA GLU A 53 -3.23 5.76 4.36
C GLU A 53 -3.05 7.21 3.91
N PHE A 54 -2.62 8.05 4.85
CA PHE A 54 -2.38 9.48 4.70
C PHE A 54 -1.11 9.87 5.43
N TYR A 55 -0.53 11.00 5.07
CA TYR A 55 0.39 11.72 5.92
C TYR A 55 -0.11 13.14 6.22
N ALA A 56 0.37 13.73 7.30
CA ALA A 56 -0.04 15.07 7.71
C ALA A 56 1.01 16.12 7.33
N VAL A 57 0.53 17.28 6.89
CA VAL A 57 1.35 18.45 6.58
C VAL A 57 0.84 19.71 7.28
N LYS A 58 1.68 20.73 7.39
CA LYS A 58 1.27 22.08 7.78
C LYS A 58 0.40 22.71 6.67
N ASP A 59 -0.53 23.54 7.09
CA ASP A 59 -1.48 24.20 6.18
C ASP A 59 -0.84 25.29 5.31
N ASP A 60 0.22 25.96 5.82
CA ASP A 60 0.82 27.14 5.20
C ASP A 60 1.96 26.84 4.22
N ASP A 61 2.81 25.85 4.49
CA ASP A 61 4.01 25.54 3.70
C ASP A 61 4.07 24.10 3.18
N CYS A 62 3.10 23.25 3.58
CA CYS A 62 3.03 21.82 3.26
C CYS A 62 4.19 21.00 3.82
N ALA A 63 4.97 21.50 4.77
CA ALA A 63 5.99 20.73 5.46
C ALA A 63 5.34 19.57 6.26
N LEU A 64 6.00 18.42 6.28
CA LEU A 64 5.55 17.24 7.02
C LEU A 64 5.32 17.57 8.51
N ARG A 65 4.30 16.94 9.12
CA ARG A 65 3.95 17.22 10.50
C ARG A 65 3.57 15.95 11.28
N ARG A 66 4.16 15.81 12.47
CA ARG A 66 3.78 14.75 13.41
C ARG A 66 2.36 14.95 13.90
N VAL A 67 1.53 13.90 13.83
CA VAL A 67 0.12 13.91 14.25
C VAL A 67 0.03 13.53 15.73
N PRO A 68 -0.52 14.40 16.61
CA PRO A 68 -0.73 14.01 17.99
C PRO A 68 -1.66 12.80 18.11
N ARG A 69 -1.29 11.80 18.92
CA ARG A 69 -2.08 10.58 19.12
C ARG A 69 -3.55 10.89 19.48
N ARG A 70 -3.79 11.86 20.37
CA ARG A 70 -5.15 12.31 20.74
C ARG A 70 -5.98 12.74 19.53
N LEU A 71 -5.31 13.26 18.50
CA LEU A 71 -5.97 13.71 17.28
C LEU A 71 -6.40 12.52 16.42
N LEU A 72 -5.54 11.52 16.26
CA LEU A 72 -5.90 10.26 15.58
C LEU A 72 -7.10 9.57 16.28
N GLU A 73 -7.07 9.46 17.60
CA GLU A 73 -8.17 8.90 18.39
C GLU A 73 -9.47 9.71 18.20
N LEU A 74 -9.39 11.04 18.15
CA LEU A 74 -10.55 11.90 17.95
C LEU A 74 -11.19 11.76 16.57
N ILE A 75 -10.37 11.62 15.52
CA ILE A 75 -10.86 11.46 14.14
C ILE A 75 -11.16 10.00 13.78
N GLY A 76 -10.89 9.06 14.69
CA GLY A 76 -11.13 7.62 14.48
C GLY A 76 -10.19 7.00 13.44
N PHE A 77 -8.95 7.51 13.36
CA PHE A 77 -7.89 6.95 12.51
C PHE A 77 -6.90 6.18 13.37
N GLU A 78 -6.28 5.18 12.77
CA GLU A 78 -5.24 4.39 13.40
C GLU A 78 -3.88 5.05 13.20
N LYS A 79 -2.96 4.76 14.13
CA LYS A 79 -1.56 5.17 13.98
C LYS A 79 -0.86 4.14 13.08
N GLU A 80 -0.10 4.66 12.17
CA GLU A 80 0.80 3.89 11.34
C GLU A 80 2.26 3.97 11.83
N LEU A 81 3.23 3.59 10.98
CA LEU A 81 4.65 3.49 11.35
C LEU A 81 5.21 4.83 11.80
N GLY A 82 5.10 5.87 10.97
CA GLY A 82 5.60 7.20 11.28
C GLY A 82 4.64 8.03 12.13
N LEU A 83 5.17 8.94 12.94
CA LEU A 83 4.35 9.89 13.72
C LEU A 83 3.53 10.84 12.82
N HIS A 84 3.85 10.94 11.54
CA HIS A 84 3.14 11.76 10.56
C HIS A 84 2.09 11.00 9.78
N ASN A 85 2.07 9.67 9.87
CA ASN A 85 1.13 8.81 9.17
C ASN A 85 -0.19 8.64 9.92
N ALA A 86 -1.25 8.41 9.18
CA ALA A 86 -2.59 8.12 9.69
C ALA A 86 -3.28 7.13 8.75
N GLU A 87 -3.94 6.11 9.29
CA GLU A 87 -4.65 5.10 8.52
C GLU A 87 -6.14 5.08 8.85
N MET A 88 -6.93 4.82 7.83
CA MET A 88 -8.37 4.62 7.94
C MET A 88 -8.78 3.30 7.28
N THR A 89 -9.33 2.38 8.05
CA THR A 89 -9.96 1.15 7.52
C THR A 89 -11.47 1.35 7.41
N THR A 90 -12.06 1.04 6.25
CA THR A 90 -13.50 1.15 6.04
C THR A 90 -14.26 -0.05 6.58
N SER A 91 -15.55 0.14 6.86
CA SER A 91 -16.44 -0.97 7.19
C SER A 91 -16.64 -1.86 5.93
N PRO A 92 -16.53 -3.20 6.06
CA PRO A 92 -16.79 -4.10 4.94
C PRO A 92 -18.19 -3.92 4.37
N GLN A 93 -18.32 -3.86 3.04
CA GLN A 93 -19.58 -3.66 2.33
C GLN A 93 -19.79 -4.74 1.26
N PRO A 94 -21.05 -5.15 0.98
CA PRO A 94 -21.33 -6.03 -0.16
C PRO A 94 -20.86 -5.42 -1.47
N LEU A 95 -20.33 -6.25 -2.38
CA LEU A 95 -20.00 -5.80 -3.73
C LEU A 95 -21.29 -5.68 -4.55
N ASN A 96 -21.90 -4.55 -4.50
CA ASN A 96 -23.06 -4.13 -5.31
C ASN A 96 -23.12 -2.59 -5.36
N ALA A 97 -24.11 -2.06 -6.05
CA ALA A 97 -24.24 -0.60 -6.23
C ALA A 97 -24.30 0.17 -4.90
N ASP A 98 -25.07 -0.33 -3.93
CA ASP A 98 -25.23 0.32 -2.63
C ASP A 98 -23.96 0.19 -1.77
N GLY A 99 -23.27 -0.95 -1.84
CA GLY A 99 -22.07 -1.18 -1.06
C GLY A 99 -20.87 -0.35 -1.54
N ILE A 100 -20.66 -0.21 -2.86
CA ILE A 100 -19.62 0.69 -3.40
C ILE A 100 -19.94 2.15 -3.06
N LEU A 101 -21.20 2.55 -3.16
CA LEU A 101 -21.63 3.88 -2.75
C LEU A 101 -21.43 4.10 -1.24
N ALA A 102 -21.69 3.08 -0.42
CA ALA A 102 -21.45 3.15 1.02
C ALA A 102 -19.96 3.30 1.34
N GLN A 103 -19.06 2.56 0.65
CA GLN A 103 -17.61 2.73 0.76
C GLN A 103 -17.19 4.17 0.45
N GLU A 104 -17.59 4.72 -0.71
CA GLU A 104 -17.29 6.10 -1.09
C GLU A 104 -17.81 7.10 -0.05
N SER A 105 -19.04 6.90 0.42
CA SER A 105 -19.71 7.79 1.37
C SER A 105 -19.07 7.75 2.76
N GLU A 106 -18.68 6.57 3.25
CA GLU A 106 -17.99 6.42 4.53
C GLU A 106 -16.63 7.14 4.51
N VAL A 107 -15.82 6.88 3.46
CA VAL A 107 -14.52 7.54 3.30
C VAL A 107 -14.68 9.06 3.28
N LYS A 108 -15.61 9.58 2.48
CA LYS A 108 -15.87 11.04 2.39
C LYS A 108 -16.33 11.63 3.73
N ALA A 109 -17.22 10.95 4.44
CA ALA A 109 -17.75 11.44 5.71
C ALA A 109 -16.65 11.49 6.78
N ARG A 110 -15.85 10.43 6.89
CA ARG A 110 -14.75 10.35 7.86
C ARG A 110 -13.65 11.36 7.53
N LEU A 111 -13.26 11.49 6.26
CA LEU A 111 -12.27 12.48 5.82
C LEU A 111 -12.75 13.91 6.04
N ARG A 112 -14.01 14.23 5.74
CA ARG A 112 -14.56 15.57 6.02
C ARG A 112 -14.43 15.93 7.48
N THR A 113 -14.80 15.01 8.37
CA THR A 113 -14.65 15.20 9.82
C THR A 113 -13.18 15.35 10.22
N ALA A 114 -12.30 14.50 9.68
CA ALA A 114 -10.88 14.54 9.97
C ALA A 114 -10.24 15.86 9.52
N LEU A 115 -10.57 16.35 8.32
CA LEU A 115 -10.06 17.62 7.79
C LEU A 115 -10.54 18.81 8.62
N ASP A 116 -11.80 18.85 9.05
CA ASP A 116 -12.34 19.91 9.92
C ASP A 116 -11.60 19.96 11.27
N VAL A 117 -11.32 18.79 11.84
CA VAL A 117 -10.62 18.68 13.13
C VAL A 117 -9.14 19.03 12.99
N THR A 118 -8.45 18.50 11.96
CA THR A 118 -7.02 18.78 11.75
C THR A 118 -6.74 20.23 11.39
N GLN A 119 -7.67 20.89 10.70
CA GLN A 119 -7.58 22.32 10.40
C GLN A 119 -7.48 23.20 11.65
N SER A 120 -8.14 22.81 12.75
CA SER A 120 -8.02 23.52 14.03
C SER A 120 -6.60 23.51 14.61
N GLU A 121 -5.80 22.50 14.27
CA GLU A 121 -4.39 22.35 14.63
C GLU A 121 -3.44 22.88 13.52
N ARG A 122 -3.96 23.57 12.49
CA ARG A 122 -3.23 24.02 11.30
C ARG A 122 -2.52 22.88 10.59
N MET A 123 -3.21 21.76 10.47
CA MET A 123 -2.73 20.56 9.81
C MET A 123 -3.71 20.13 8.72
N ARG A 124 -3.21 19.42 7.74
CA ARG A 124 -3.97 18.81 6.65
C ARG A 124 -3.50 17.37 6.45
N LEU A 125 -4.44 16.47 6.26
CA LEU A 125 -4.15 15.10 5.79
C LEU A 125 -4.01 15.12 4.26
N VAL A 126 -2.97 14.48 3.77
CA VAL A 126 -2.65 14.38 2.35
C VAL A 126 -2.66 12.91 1.94
N SER A 127 -3.37 12.61 0.87
CA SER A 127 -3.37 11.31 0.19
C SER A 127 -2.41 11.38 -1.00
N ASP A 128 -1.19 10.92 -0.78
CA ASP A 128 -0.11 10.88 -1.76
C ASP A 128 0.78 9.68 -1.46
N ALA A 129 1.47 9.13 -2.44
CA ALA A 129 2.21 7.89 -2.29
C ALA A 129 3.52 8.03 -1.52
N LEU A 130 4.13 9.21 -1.55
CA LEU A 130 5.42 9.51 -0.94
C LEU A 130 5.49 11.01 -0.64
N TRP A 131 5.80 11.40 0.61
CA TRP A 131 6.01 12.80 0.94
C TRP A 131 7.38 13.28 0.50
N THR A 132 7.49 14.56 0.08
CA THR A 132 8.74 15.14 -0.44
C THR A 132 9.23 16.37 0.33
N LEU A 133 8.43 16.88 1.27
CA LEU A 133 8.79 18.04 2.09
C LEU A 133 8.94 17.60 3.55
N PRO A 134 10.15 17.52 4.10
CA PRO A 134 10.40 17.16 5.50
C PRO A 134 9.78 18.19 6.47
N PRO A 135 9.78 17.90 7.78
CA PRO A 135 9.35 18.87 8.78
C PRO A 135 10.19 20.16 8.73
N GLU A 136 9.57 21.29 9.07
CA GLU A 136 10.25 22.60 9.08
C GLU A 136 11.50 22.60 9.96
N GLY A 137 12.65 22.93 9.35
CA GLY A 137 13.94 22.99 10.03
C GLY A 137 14.63 21.64 10.26
N GLU A 138 14.08 20.56 9.69
CA GLU A 138 14.68 19.23 9.71
C GLU A 138 14.97 18.80 8.26
N ASP A 139 16.02 17.98 8.05
CA ASP A 139 16.23 17.28 6.79
C ASP A 139 15.59 15.90 6.82
N ALA A 140 15.23 15.38 5.63
CA ALA A 140 14.53 14.10 5.52
C ALA A 140 15.40 12.93 5.97
N GLY A 141 16.70 12.96 5.68
CA GLY A 141 17.65 11.92 6.08
C GLY A 141 17.68 11.78 7.61
N THR A 142 17.90 12.86 8.33
CA THR A 142 17.87 12.88 9.81
C THR A 142 16.50 12.47 10.33
N TYR A 143 15.41 13.00 9.76
CA TYR A 143 14.05 12.67 10.20
C TYR A 143 13.75 11.16 10.12
N LEU A 144 14.24 10.50 9.08
CA LEU A 144 13.99 9.07 8.82
C LEU A 144 14.98 8.14 9.57
N THR A 145 16.14 8.63 10.01
CA THR A 145 17.18 7.77 10.61
C THR A 145 17.44 8.05 12.09
N ASP A 146 16.92 9.17 12.63
CA ASP A 146 17.18 9.54 14.01
C ASP A 146 16.64 8.51 15.01
N SER A 147 17.51 8.06 15.91
CA SER A 147 17.21 7.05 16.91
C SER A 147 17.92 7.32 18.23
N VAL A 148 17.40 6.76 19.31
CA VAL A 148 18.00 6.81 20.64
C VAL A 148 18.20 5.41 21.20
N GLU A 149 19.24 5.24 21.99
CA GLU A 149 19.51 3.98 22.69
C GLU A 149 19.08 4.08 24.17
N ARG A 150 18.44 3.02 24.66
CA ARG A 150 17.99 2.91 26.06
C ARG A 150 18.39 1.55 26.62
N THR A 151 19.08 1.56 27.76
CA THR A 151 19.43 0.33 28.49
C THR A 151 18.23 -0.09 29.35
N VAL A 152 17.86 -1.37 29.30
CA VAL A 152 16.70 -1.93 30.00
C VAL A 152 17.15 -3.01 30.99
N GLY A 153 16.71 -2.86 32.25
CA GLY A 153 16.89 -3.82 33.33
C GLY A 153 18.33 -4.08 33.73
N ASP A 154 18.54 -5.12 34.58
CA ASP A 154 19.85 -5.55 35.07
C ASP A 154 20.69 -6.30 34.01
N THR A 155 20.10 -6.57 32.82
CA THR A 155 20.74 -7.34 31.74
C THR A 155 21.61 -6.49 30.83
N GLU A 156 21.72 -5.19 31.06
CA GLU A 156 22.46 -4.22 30.22
C GLU A 156 22.07 -4.30 28.71
N ARG A 157 20.86 -4.81 28.38
CA ARG A 157 20.41 -4.87 26.99
C ARG A 157 20.12 -3.47 26.50
N THR A 158 20.80 -3.07 25.44
CA THR A 158 20.55 -1.79 24.76
C THR A 158 19.46 -1.98 23.72
N ILE A 159 18.42 -1.15 23.78
CA ILE A 159 17.30 -1.10 22.85
C ILE A 159 17.37 0.19 22.05
N ARG A 160 17.36 0.07 20.73
CA ARG A 160 17.29 1.19 19.79
C ARG A 160 15.83 1.54 19.52
N ILE A 161 15.51 2.84 19.59
CA ILE A 161 14.17 3.39 19.40
C ILE A 161 14.26 4.53 18.39
N ALA A 162 13.55 4.42 17.27
CA ALA A 162 13.42 5.52 16.30
C ALA A 162 12.62 6.67 16.90
N THR A 163 13.13 7.88 16.78
CA THR A 163 12.57 9.10 17.41
C THR A 163 11.21 9.49 16.81
N ASN A 164 11.04 9.30 15.50
CA ASN A 164 9.88 9.72 14.73
C ASN A 164 8.89 8.59 14.39
N MET A 165 9.11 7.41 14.97
CA MET A 165 8.24 6.25 14.80
C MET A 165 7.17 6.17 15.89
N SER A 166 6.03 5.58 15.57
CA SER A 166 4.95 5.34 16.53
C SER A 166 5.38 4.39 17.65
N ASP A 167 4.67 4.42 18.78
CA ASP A 167 5.01 3.62 19.98
C ASP A 167 4.60 2.13 19.87
N SER A 168 4.63 1.57 18.66
CA SER A 168 4.40 0.15 18.40
C SER A 168 5.66 -0.66 18.72
N ALA A 169 5.64 -1.43 19.81
CA ALA A 169 6.79 -2.24 20.23
C ALA A 169 7.27 -3.20 19.13
N ARG A 170 6.35 -3.71 18.27
CA ARG A 170 6.68 -4.60 17.16
C ARG A 170 7.65 -3.95 16.16
N TYR A 171 7.39 -2.72 15.74
CA TYR A 171 8.22 -2.04 14.76
C TYR A 171 9.62 -1.71 15.33
N HIS A 172 9.68 -1.28 16.59
CA HIS A 172 10.98 -1.08 17.25
C HIS A 172 11.72 -2.39 17.50
N ALA A 173 10.99 -3.48 17.78
CA ALA A 173 11.63 -4.79 17.96
C ALA A 173 12.32 -5.28 16.69
N MET A 174 11.81 -4.96 15.49
CA MET A 174 12.44 -5.30 14.22
C MET A 174 13.89 -4.81 14.13
N ALA A 175 14.15 -3.59 14.58
CA ALA A 175 15.47 -2.97 14.59
C ALA A 175 16.42 -3.55 15.67
N ASN A 176 15.91 -4.41 16.55
CA ASN A 176 16.63 -4.94 17.70
C ASN A 176 16.74 -6.47 17.71
N THR A 177 16.43 -7.13 16.60
CA THR A 177 16.66 -8.57 16.39
C THR A 177 18.08 -8.82 15.91
N ASP A 178 18.59 -10.03 16.08
CA ASP A 178 19.91 -10.42 15.56
C ASP A 178 19.96 -10.32 14.02
N GLN A 179 18.83 -10.51 13.34
CA GLN A 179 18.69 -10.36 11.89
C GLN A 179 18.76 -8.89 11.45
N ALA A 180 18.29 -7.95 12.26
CA ALA A 180 18.35 -6.52 11.95
C ALA A 180 19.79 -5.99 11.81
N SER A 181 20.74 -6.59 12.51
CA SER A 181 22.15 -6.20 12.41
C SER A 181 22.79 -6.61 11.08
N ALA A 182 22.16 -7.53 10.34
CA ALA A 182 22.59 -8.00 9.02
C ALA A 182 21.79 -7.35 7.88
N ALA A 183 20.53 -6.95 8.13
CA ALA A 183 19.68 -6.30 7.18
C ALA A 183 19.89 -4.79 7.25
N GLY A 184 20.54 -4.20 6.26
CA GLY A 184 20.51 -2.74 6.15
C GLY A 184 19.07 -2.28 5.93
N MET A 185 18.45 -1.66 6.92
CA MET A 185 17.15 -0.98 6.81
C MET A 185 17.33 0.28 5.98
N CYS A 186 17.64 0.08 4.68
CA CYS A 186 18.09 1.11 3.78
C CYS A 186 17.04 1.43 2.72
N ILE A 187 17.09 2.63 2.16
CA ILE A 187 16.44 2.94 0.89
C ILE A 187 17.50 2.83 -0.20
N GLU A 188 17.23 1.99 -1.19
CA GLU A 188 18.04 1.84 -2.39
C GLU A 188 17.14 2.07 -3.61
N ALA A 189 17.40 3.16 -4.33
CA ALA A 189 16.66 3.56 -5.53
C ALA A 189 17.59 4.34 -6.47
N PRO A 190 17.21 4.57 -7.74
CA PRO A 190 18.03 5.41 -8.63
C PRO A 190 18.34 6.77 -8.00
N ASN A 191 19.62 7.08 -7.88
CA ASN A 191 20.17 8.32 -7.31
C ASN A 191 19.83 8.57 -5.83
N VAL A 192 19.41 7.55 -5.07
CA VAL A 192 19.11 7.65 -3.64
C VAL A 192 19.64 6.43 -2.91
N SER A 193 20.51 6.65 -1.91
CA SER A 193 20.99 5.65 -0.97
C SER A 193 20.93 6.20 0.44
N LEU A 194 20.01 5.68 1.27
CA LEU A 194 19.87 6.07 2.67
C LEU A 194 20.05 4.86 3.57
N GLN A 195 21.04 4.92 4.47
CA GLN A 195 21.24 3.89 5.50
C GLN A 195 20.49 4.27 6.77
N GLY A 196 19.65 3.37 7.27
CA GLY A 196 18.95 3.49 8.54
C GLY A 196 19.31 2.38 9.51
N ASP A 197 19.10 2.64 10.78
CA ASP A 197 19.28 1.66 11.88
C ASP A 197 17.94 1.08 12.35
N THR A 198 16.84 1.51 11.76
CA THR A 198 15.47 1.13 12.11
C THR A 198 14.61 1.04 10.86
N VAL A 199 13.39 0.52 10.98
CA VAL A 199 12.42 0.47 9.87
C VAL A 199 11.74 1.83 9.59
N MET A 200 12.14 2.89 10.29
CA MET A 200 11.53 4.22 10.12
C MET A 200 11.51 4.73 8.67
N PRO A 201 12.51 4.46 7.80
CA PRO A 201 12.46 4.90 6.40
C PRO A 201 11.24 4.41 5.61
N GLU A 202 10.60 3.30 6.02
CA GLU A 202 9.36 2.82 5.41
C GLU A 202 8.20 3.81 5.58
N SER A 203 8.19 4.63 6.64
CA SER A 203 7.17 5.66 6.87
C SER A 203 7.12 6.78 5.83
N LEU A 204 8.11 6.80 4.91
CA LEU A 204 8.13 7.71 3.77
C LEU A 204 6.93 7.52 2.84
N ILE A 205 6.35 6.31 2.83
CA ILE A 205 5.38 5.87 1.84
C ILE A 205 3.98 5.63 2.42
N THR A 206 2.98 5.75 1.55
CA THR A 206 1.56 5.49 1.86
C THR A 206 0.84 4.83 0.68
N SER A 207 -0.21 4.07 0.97
CA SER A 207 -0.94 3.28 0.00
C SER A 207 -2.47 3.35 0.16
N ILE A 208 -3.16 2.72 -0.78
CA ILE A 208 -4.50 2.20 -0.59
C ILE A 208 -4.46 0.67 -0.74
N GLN A 209 -5.23 -0.03 0.05
CA GLN A 209 -5.26 -1.49 0.03
C GLN A 209 -6.70 -1.98 -0.14
N PRO A 210 -7.15 -2.24 -1.39
CA PRO A 210 -8.41 -2.90 -1.66
C PRO A 210 -8.43 -4.33 -1.10
N HIS A 211 -9.53 -4.68 -0.42
CA HIS A 211 -9.80 -6.03 0.06
C HIS A 211 -10.96 -6.63 -0.73
N TYR A 212 -10.82 -7.89 -1.11
CA TYR A 212 -11.87 -8.66 -1.76
C TYR A 212 -12.05 -10.00 -1.07
N GLN A 213 -13.25 -10.27 -0.54
CA GLN A 213 -13.62 -11.53 0.09
C GLN A 213 -14.13 -12.52 -0.94
N VAL A 214 -13.54 -13.72 -0.96
CA VAL A 214 -14.00 -14.83 -1.81
C VAL A 214 -15.22 -15.54 -1.19
N ALA A 215 -16.11 -16.07 -2.03
CA ALA A 215 -17.32 -16.74 -1.57
C ALA A 215 -17.01 -18.07 -0.86
N HIS A 216 -16.08 -18.84 -1.39
CA HIS A 216 -15.61 -20.10 -0.82
C HIS A 216 -14.11 -20.07 -0.65
N ALA A 217 -13.62 -20.41 0.54
CA ALA A 217 -12.19 -20.35 0.84
C ALA A 217 -11.35 -21.25 -0.08
N ILE A 218 -11.92 -22.36 -0.53
CA ILE A 218 -11.27 -23.28 -1.46
C ILE A 218 -10.95 -22.66 -2.82
N ASP A 219 -11.69 -21.63 -3.24
CA ASP A 219 -11.50 -20.91 -4.50
C ASP A 219 -10.45 -19.78 -4.40
N LEU A 220 -9.97 -19.46 -3.18
CA LEU A 220 -9.03 -18.39 -2.96
C LEU A 220 -7.81 -18.43 -3.89
N PRO A 221 -7.16 -19.57 -4.17
CA PRO A 221 -6.02 -19.63 -5.08
C PRO A 221 -6.34 -19.14 -6.48
N THR A 222 -7.51 -19.46 -7.02
CA THR A 222 -7.95 -19.00 -8.34
C THR A 222 -8.05 -17.47 -8.38
N TYR A 223 -8.77 -16.88 -7.44
CA TYR A 223 -8.90 -15.42 -7.35
C TYR A 223 -7.55 -14.74 -7.09
N PHE A 224 -6.71 -15.33 -6.25
CA PHE A 224 -5.37 -14.84 -5.95
C PHE A 224 -4.48 -14.80 -7.18
N ASN A 225 -4.48 -15.86 -7.99
CA ASN A 225 -3.66 -15.94 -9.19
C ASN A 225 -4.12 -14.91 -10.24
N TYR A 226 -5.43 -14.66 -10.39
CA TYR A 226 -5.91 -13.54 -11.20
C TYR A 226 -5.49 -12.18 -10.63
N ALA A 227 -5.52 -12.00 -9.30
CA ALA A 227 -5.04 -10.76 -8.67
C ALA A 227 -3.57 -10.46 -9.01
N LEU A 228 -2.73 -11.50 -9.14
CA LEU A 228 -1.33 -11.35 -9.58
C LEU A 228 -1.24 -10.86 -11.03
N ARG A 229 -2.11 -11.34 -11.93
CA ARG A 229 -2.08 -10.94 -13.36
C ARG A 229 -2.50 -9.49 -13.55
N VAL A 230 -3.42 -9.00 -12.74
CA VAL A 230 -3.88 -7.60 -12.83
C VAL A 230 -3.01 -6.62 -12.05
N ALA A 231 -2.06 -7.11 -11.22
CA ALA A 231 -1.27 -6.25 -10.34
C ALA A 231 -0.40 -5.24 -11.12
N GLY A 232 0.32 -5.67 -12.14
CA GLY A 232 1.12 -4.78 -13.00
C GLY A 232 0.27 -3.75 -13.75
N PRO A 233 -0.75 -4.16 -14.51
CA PRO A 233 -1.66 -3.24 -15.20
C PRO A 233 -2.34 -2.21 -14.29
N LEU A 234 -2.83 -2.61 -13.11
CA LEU A 234 -3.42 -1.66 -12.17
C LEU A 234 -2.38 -0.74 -11.53
N LEU A 235 -1.19 -1.25 -11.19
CA LEU A 235 -0.08 -0.42 -10.69
C LEU A 235 0.31 0.64 -11.71
N ALA A 236 0.44 0.29 -12.99
CA ALA A 236 0.80 1.23 -14.05
C ALA A 236 -0.17 2.41 -14.16
N LEU A 237 -1.48 2.15 -13.94
CA LEU A 237 -2.49 3.20 -13.85
C LEU A 237 -2.38 4.05 -12.57
N GLY A 238 -1.84 3.47 -11.49
CA GLY A 238 -1.85 4.04 -10.15
C GLY A 238 -0.61 4.83 -9.76
N VAL A 239 0.52 4.68 -10.46
CA VAL A 239 1.82 5.25 -10.07
C VAL A 239 1.75 6.71 -9.62
N ASN A 240 2.35 7.04 -8.46
CA ASN A 240 2.22 8.36 -7.83
C ASN A 240 3.46 8.81 -7.03
N SER A 241 4.58 8.07 -7.04
CA SER A 241 5.78 8.42 -6.26
C SER A 241 7.06 8.52 -7.11
N PRO A 242 7.16 9.50 -8.05
CA PRO A 242 8.31 9.63 -8.92
C PRO A 242 9.49 10.40 -8.31
N PHE A 243 9.35 10.99 -7.12
CA PHE A 243 10.38 11.80 -6.46
C PHE A 243 10.49 11.50 -4.99
N PHE A 244 11.71 11.54 -4.48
CA PHE A 244 12.05 11.61 -3.07
C PHE A 244 12.13 13.07 -2.57
N PRO A 245 12.19 13.31 -1.24
CA PRO A 245 12.69 14.55 -0.69
C PRO A 245 14.03 14.92 -1.33
N ALA A 246 14.19 16.19 -1.70
CA ALA A 246 15.34 16.61 -2.51
C ALA A 246 16.70 16.42 -1.82
N ASP A 247 16.72 16.39 -0.51
CA ASP A 247 17.90 16.19 0.33
C ASP A 247 18.26 14.69 0.53
N LEU A 248 17.50 13.76 -0.03
CA LEU A 248 17.83 12.33 -0.04
C LEU A 248 18.60 11.90 -1.29
N TYR A 249 18.63 12.74 -2.34
CA TYR A 249 19.38 12.40 -3.54
C TYR A 249 20.89 12.47 -3.29
N ASP A 250 21.62 11.57 -3.95
CA ASP A 250 23.08 11.50 -3.85
C ASP A 250 23.72 12.81 -4.32
N ASP A 251 24.83 13.21 -3.71
CA ASP A 251 25.50 14.51 -3.95
C ASP A 251 25.91 14.74 -5.42
N ASP A 252 26.11 13.67 -6.19
CA ASP A 252 26.50 13.72 -7.60
C ASP A 252 25.30 13.58 -8.57
N ALA A 253 24.07 13.39 -8.05
CA ALA A 253 22.88 13.28 -8.86
C ALA A 253 22.50 14.61 -9.49
N THR A 254 22.38 14.65 -10.81
CA THR A 254 21.90 15.85 -11.52
C THR A 254 20.37 15.81 -11.70
N PRO A 255 19.70 16.97 -11.82
CA PRO A 255 18.26 17.00 -12.08
C PRO A 255 17.86 16.19 -13.33
N GLU A 256 18.70 16.20 -14.37
CA GLU A 256 18.49 15.45 -15.60
C GLU A 256 18.53 13.93 -15.32
N ALA A 257 19.55 13.44 -14.59
CA ALA A 257 19.67 12.03 -14.23
C ALA A 257 18.47 11.58 -13.37
N ILE A 258 18.04 12.40 -12.41
CA ILE A 258 16.87 12.11 -11.57
C ILE A 258 15.59 11.99 -12.42
N LEU A 259 15.44 12.85 -13.44
CA LEU A 259 14.30 12.77 -14.35
C LEU A 259 14.39 11.61 -15.36
N GLU A 260 15.59 11.19 -15.77
CA GLU A 260 15.77 10.11 -16.74
C GLU A 260 15.75 8.74 -16.10
N ASP A 261 16.49 8.54 -15.00
CA ASP A 261 16.69 7.25 -14.35
C ASP A 261 15.62 6.94 -13.28
N GLY A 262 14.93 7.97 -12.76
CA GLY A 262 13.93 7.83 -11.70
C GLY A 262 12.72 6.99 -12.14
N TRP A 263 12.23 6.16 -11.23
CA TRP A 263 11.05 5.32 -11.46
C TRP A 263 9.76 6.10 -11.26
N MET A 264 8.66 5.58 -11.78
CA MET A 264 7.33 6.18 -11.61
C MET A 264 6.72 5.88 -10.24
N GLU A 265 7.20 4.78 -9.58
CA GLU A 265 6.65 4.34 -8.29
C GLU A 265 7.77 3.88 -7.34
N HIS A 266 8.44 4.81 -6.69
CA HIS A 266 9.52 4.52 -5.73
C HIS A 266 9.01 3.86 -4.44
N ARG A 267 7.71 3.94 -4.11
CA ARG A 267 7.11 3.27 -2.95
C ARG A 267 7.42 1.77 -2.94
N ILE A 268 7.44 1.14 -4.11
CA ILE A 268 7.74 -0.29 -4.23
C ILE A 268 9.17 -0.58 -3.74
N SER A 269 10.16 0.17 -4.23
CA SER A 269 11.55 -0.04 -3.81
C SER A 269 11.76 0.29 -2.33
N VAL A 270 11.17 1.36 -1.82
CA VAL A 270 11.28 1.73 -0.39
C VAL A 270 10.80 0.58 0.48
N PHE A 271 9.60 0.04 0.23
CA PHE A 271 9.07 -1.06 1.02
C PHE A 271 9.93 -2.32 0.94
N GLU A 272 10.43 -2.65 -0.25
CA GLU A 272 11.27 -3.83 -0.45
C GLU A 272 12.66 -3.66 0.18
N THR A 273 13.33 -2.53 0.01
CA THR A 273 14.71 -2.36 0.49
C THR A 273 14.81 -2.10 1.99
N VAL A 274 13.82 -1.44 2.59
CA VAL A 274 13.80 -1.22 4.05
C VAL A 274 13.55 -2.51 4.82
N LEU A 275 12.71 -3.41 4.30
CA LEU A 275 12.25 -4.59 5.03
C LEU A 275 12.88 -5.91 4.57
N ASN A 276 13.65 -5.90 3.48
CA ASN A 276 14.36 -7.09 3.01
C ASN A 276 15.83 -7.04 3.40
N ASP A 277 16.35 -8.19 3.81
CA ASP A 277 17.78 -8.41 3.96
C ASP A 277 18.39 -8.74 2.59
N PRO A 278 19.30 -7.91 2.06
CA PRO A 278 19.91 -8.15 0.76
C PRO A 278 20.77 -9.44 0.72
N SER A 279 21.13 -9.98 1.86
CA SER A 279 21.90 -11.23 1.96
C SER A 279 21.03 -12.49 1.83
N THR A 280 19.71 -12.38 2.02
CA THR A 280 18.75 -13.48 1.87
C THR A 280 18.17 -13.49 0.45
N GLY A 281 18.15 -14.61 -0.23
CA GLY A 281 17.81 -14.72 -1.65
C GLY A 281 16.39 -14.29 -2.03
N GLU A 282 15.39 -14.57 -1.19
CA GLU A 282 14.00 -14.11 -1.39
C GLU A 282 13.59 -13.24 -0.20
N GLY A 283 13.46 -11.93 -0.41
CA GLY A 283 13.02 -10.97 0.62
C GLY A 283 11.62 -11.23 1.15
N LYS A 284 11.31 -10.67 2.31
CA LYS A 284 9.95 -10.75 2.90
C LYS A 284 8.93 -9.94 2.12
N VAL A 285 9.29 -8.76 1.68
CA VAL A 285 8.46 -7.94 0.78
C VAL A 285 8.81 -8.32 -0.64
N ARG A 286 7.84 -8.89 -1.35
CA ARG A 286 8.03 -9.31 -2.74
C ARG A 286 6.72 -9.53 -3.46
N PHE A 287 6.80 -9.64 -4.78
CA PHE A 287 5.71 -10.15 -5.59
C PHE A 287 5.54 -11.65 -5.31
N PRO A 288 4.37 -12.12 -4.83
CA PRO A 288 4.18 -13.49 -4.40
C PRO A 288 4.04 -14.45 -5.57
N ARG A 289 4.32 -15.74 -5.35
CA ARG A 289 4.12 -16.80 -6.34
C ARG A 289 2.66 -17.23 -6.41
N ASP A 290 2.25 -17.79 -7.53
CA ASP A 290 0.95 -18.45 -7.69
C ASP A 290 0.68 -19.45 -6.57
N LEU A 291 -0.57 -19.61 -6.22
CA LEU A 291 -1.06 -20.57 -5.24
C LEU A 291 -1.70 -21.77 -5.97
N GLY A 292 -1.33 -22.97 -5.57
CA GLY A 292 -1.91 -24.20 -6.07
C GLY A 292 -3.12 -24.69 -5.23
N SER A 293 -3.17 -24.31 -3.94
CA SER A 293 -4.26 -24.69 -3.03
C SER A 293 -4.42 -23.68 -1.90
N VAL A 294 -5.55 -23.75 -1.20
CA VAL A 294 -5.80 -22.93 0.00
C VAL A 294 -4.88 -23.33 1.15
N ASP A 295 -4.58 -24.63 1.28
CA ASP A 295 -3.64 -25.13 2.29
C ASP A 295 -2.24 -24.56 2.07
N GLU A 296 -1.79 -24.51 0.81
CA GLU A 296 -0.53 -23.87 0.46
C GLU A 296 -0.52 -22.39 0.86
N ALA A 297 -1.63 -21.68 0.69
CA ALA A 297 -1.74 -20.28 1.13
C ALA A 297 -1.55 -20.14 2.65
N ILE A 298 -2.16 -21.05 3.42
CA ILE A 298 -2.05 -21.08 4.87
C ILE A 298 -0.61 -21.46 5.28
N ASP A 299 -0.05 -22.51 4.69
CA ASP A 299 1.32 -22.97 4.98
C ASP A 299 2.37 -21.91 4.68
N ARG A 300 2.24 -21.18 3.58
CA ARG A 300 3.16 -20.09 3.22
C ARG A 300 3.18 -18.97 4.26
N VAL A 301 2.08 -18.69 4.94
CA VAL A 301 2.05 -17.74 6.06
C VAL A 301 2.69 -18.36 7.30
N ALA A 302 2.31 -19.59 7.65
CA ALA A 302 2.79 -20.27 8.86
C ALA A 302 4.31 -20.51 8.84
N THR A 303 4.85 -20.91 7.68
CA THR A 303 6.28 -21.25 7.52
C THR A 303 7.17 -20.08 7.10
N ASP A 304 6.60 -18.90 6.82
CA ASP A 304 7.39 -17.70 6.52
C ASP A 304 8.36 -17.37 7.67
N ASP A 305 9.50 -16.74 7.36
CA ASP A 305 10.46 -16.37 8.39
C ASP A 305 9.85 -15.45 9.45
N THR A 306 10.12 -15.73 10.72
CA THR A 306 9.63 -14.94 11.83
C THR A 306 10.59 -13.78 12.11
N MET A 307 10.25 -12.57 11.68
CA MET A 307 11.07 -11.39 11.99
C MET A 307 11.02 -11.04 13.47
N VAL A 308 9.81 -11.01 14.04
CA VAL A 308 9.57 -10.65 15.43
C VAL A 308 8.52 -11.58 16.00
N PRO A 309 8.89 -12.51 16.90
CA PRO A 309 7.92 -13.27 17.64
C PRO A 309 7.19 -12.32 18.59
N MET A 310 5.85 -12.35 18.58
CA MET A 310 5.04 -11.45 19.38
C MET A 310 4.39 -12.19 20.55
N PRO A 311 4.29 -11.58 21.74
CA PRO A 311 3.47 -12.13 22.82
C PRO A 311 2.03 -12.28 22.35
N VAL A 312 1.41 -13.39 22.74
CA VAL A 312 0.01 -13.70 22.43
C VAL A 312 -0.80 -13.65 23.70
N GLU A 313 -1.88 -12.89 23.67
CA GLU A 313 -2.87 -12.85 24.75
C GLU A 313 -4.10 -13.64 24.33
N ALA A 314 -4.71 -14.32 25.28
CA ALA A 314 -5.99 -15.00 25.08
C ALA A 314 -7.09 -13.97 24.82
N GLY A 315 -7.94 -14.21 23.83
CA GLY A 315 -9.07 -13.37 23.48
C GLY A 315 -10.36 -14.18 23.29
N GLU A 316 -11.45 -13.49 23.00
CA GLU A 316 -12.78 -14.08 22.81
C GLU A 316 -13.23 -14.07 21.33
N ARG A 317 -12.42 -13.56 20.42
CA ARG A 317 -12.73 -13.52 18.99
C ARG A 317 -12.50 -14.91 18.38
N PHE A 318 -13.17 -15.20 17.28
CA PHE A 318 -12.91 -16.43 16.53
C PHE A 318 -11.45 -16.51 16.05
N ASP A 319 -10.89 -15.42 15.55
CA ASP A 319 -9.49 -15.38 15.10
C ASP A 319 -8.45 -15.37 16.26
N ASP A 320 -8.90 -15.43 17.52
CA ASP A 320 -8.07 -15.75 18.68
C ASP A 320 -7.95 -17.27 18.92
N GLU A 321 -8.64 -18.12 18.13
CA GLU A 321 -8.42 -19.57 18.12
C GLU A 321 -7.09 -19.95 17.43
N PHE A 322 -6.53 -19.05 16.56
CA PHE A 322 -5.23 -19.19 15.87
C PHE A 322 -4.37 -17.93 16.02
N PRO A 323 -4.00 -17.55 17.25
CA PRO A 323 -3.48 -16.22 17.53
C PRO A 323 -2.02 -16.04 17.10
N HIS A 324 -1.19 -17.12 17.07
CA HIS A 324 0.20 -17.04 16.59
C HIS A 324 0.24 -16.87 15.08
N PHE A 325 -0.61 -17.60 14.35
CA PHE A 325 -0.77 -17.43 12.90
C PHE A 325 -1.17 -15.99 12.58
N ARG A 326 -2.18 -15.44 13.29
CA ARG A 326 -2.62 -14.05 13.10
C ARG A 326 -1.50 -13.04 13.36
N ARG A 327 -0.69 -13.25 14.41
CA ARG A 327 0.47 -12.39 14.69
C ARG A 327 1.54 -12.52 13.61
N LYS A 328 1.79 -13.73 13.13
CA LYS A 328 2.73 -13.99 12.05
C LYS A 328 2.30 -13.37 10.73
N HIS A 329 1.00 -13.48 10.40
CA HIS A 329 0.41 -12.81 9.24
C HIS A 329 0.67 -11.30 9.24
N GLY A 330 0.71 -10.64 10.40
CA GLY A 330 1.04 -9.22 10.54
C GLY A 330 2.45 -8.84 10.04
N THR A 331 3.35 -9.81 9.82
CA THR A 331 4.68 -9.62 9.21
C THR A 331 4.87 -10.43 7.92
N TYR A 332 3.80 -10.98 7.38
CA TYR A 332 3.78 -11.64 6.07
C TYR A 332 3.54 -10.61 4.97
N TRP A 333 4.59 -9.90 4.57
CA TRP A 333 4.50 -8.82 3.59
C TRP A 333 4.69 -9.33 2.18
N ARG A 334 3.61 -9.28 1.42
CA ARG A 334 3.55 -9.58 -0.02
C ARG A 334 2.71 -8.51 -0.69
N TRP A 335 2.97 -8.19 -1.94
CA TRP A 335 2.18 -7.21 -2.68
C TRP A 335 0.72 -7.62 -2.86
N VAL A 336 0.47 -8.90 -2.90
CA VAL A 336 -0.87 -9.51 -2.80
C VAL A 336 -0.80 -10.58 -1.74
N ARG A 337 -1.70 -10.61 -0.78
CA ARG A 337 -1.66 -11.62 0.27
C ARG A 337 -3.03 -12.19 0.62
N PRO A 338 -3.11 -13.49 0.94
CA PRO A 338 -4.32 -14.11 1.45
C PRO A 338 -4.48 -13.75 2.93
N VAL A 339 -5.71 -13.50 3.36
CA VAL A 339 -6.05 -13.20 4.75
C VAL A 339 -7.17 -14.13 5.19
N PHE A 340 -7.00 -14.79 6.33
CA PHE A 340 -8.00 -15.62 7.01
C PHE A 340 -8.31 -15.00 8.36
N GLY A 341 -9.58 -14.78 8.68
CA GLY A 341 -9.95 -14.19 9.97
C GLY A 341 -11.42 -13.82 10.07
N GLY A 342 -11.77 -13.27 11.21
CA GLY A 342 -13.11 -12.77 11.51
C GLY A 342 -13.34 -12.64 13.01
N PRO A 343 -14.19 -11.69 13.44
CA PRO A 343 -14.46 -11.49 14.86
C PRO A 343 -15.28 -12.63 15.50
N THR A 344 -16.08 -13.33 14.68
CA THR A 344 -16.91 -14.47 15.09
C THR A 344 -16.86 -15.55 14.00
N ARG A 345 -17.21 -16.78 14.34
CA ARG A 345 -17.30 -17.89 13.38
C ARG A 345 -18.25 -17.58 12.20
N SER A 346 -19.36 -16.90 12.46
CA SER A 346 -20.33 -16.51 11.42
C SER A 346 -19.87 -15.32 10.55
N ALA A 347 -18.84 -14.62 10.95
CA ALA A 347 -18.22 -13.53 10.20
C ALA A 347 -16.80 -13.89 9.70
N ALA A 348 -16.41 -15.18 9.87
CA ALA A 348 -15.16 -15.68 9.34
C ALA A 348 -15.17 -15.58 7.81
N ASN A 349 -14.02 -15.25 7.24
CA ASN A 349 -13.88 -15.09 5.80
C ASN A 349 -12.44 -15.33 5.34
N ALA A 350 -12.32 -15.74 4.08
CA ALA A 350 -11.07 -15.73 3.34
C ALA A 350 -11.11 -14.59 2.32
N ARG A 351 -10.07 -13.77 2.29
CA ARG A 351 -10.02 -12.59 1.41
C ARG A 351 -8.62 -12.33 0.87
N ILE A 352 -8.58 -11.58 -0.20
CA ILE A 352 -7.34 -11.08 -0.81
C ILE A 352 -7.18 -9.62 -0.40
N GLU A 353 -6.01 -9.29 0.11
CA GLU A 353 -5.54 -7.93 0.35
C GLU A 353 -4.59 -7.54 -0.78
N PHE A 354 -4.96 -6.50 -1.51
CA PHE A 354 -4.25 -6.03 -2.70
C PHE A 354 -3.50 -4.73 -2.40
N ARG A 355 -2.18 -4.81 -2.25
CA ARG A 355 -1.30 -3.75 -1.77
C ARG A 355 -0.50 -2.99 -2.85
N PRO A 356 -0.55 -3.33 -4.17
CA PRO A 356 0.25 -2.66 -5.19
C PRO A 356 -0.03 -1.17 -5.33
N ILE A 357 -1.26 -0.72 -5.05
CA ILE A 357 -1.70 0.62 -5.42
C ILE A 357 -1.24 1.67 -4.40
N PRO A 358 -0.46 2.68 -4.81
CA PRO A 358 -0.11 3.81 -3.97
C PRO A 358 -1.34 4.64 -3.59
N ALA A 359 -1.24 5.43 -2.52
CA ALA A 359 -2.28 6.39 -2.17
C ALA A 359 -2.57 7.33 -3.36
N GLN A 360 -3.84 7.59 -3.61
CA GLN A 360 -4.33 8.26 -4.81
C GLN A 360 -4.77 9.70 -4.53
N PRO A 361 -4.73 10.59 -5.53
CA PRO A 361 -5.03 12.02 -5.34
C PRO A 361 -6.39 12.31 -4.73
N THR A 362 -7.42 11.51 -5.01
CA THR A 362 -8.79 11.77 -4.52
C THR A 362 -9.49 10.49 -4.05
N VAL A 363 -10.54 10.66 -3.24
CA VAL A 363 -11.39 9.53 -2.81
C VAL A 363 -11.98 8.80 -4.01
N ARG A 364 -12.40 9.52 -5.06
CA ARG A 364 -12.94 8.90 -6.27
C ARG A 364 -11.91 8.04 -7.00
N ASP A 365 -10.67 8.50 -7.08
CA ASP A 365 -9.58 7.69 -7.67
C ASP A 365 -9.35 6.42 -6.86
N SER A 366 -9.29 6.51 -5.53
CA SER A 366 -9.10 5.36 -4.64
C SER A 366 -10.26 4.34 -4.76
N VAL A 367 -11.51 4.81 -4.75
CA VAL A 367 -12.69 3.96 -4.95
C VAL A 367 -12.74 3.37 -6.38
N SER A 368 -12.18 4.08 -7.38
CA SER A 368 -12.05 3.54 -8.74
C SER A 368 -11.15 2.32 -8.79
N PHE A 369 -10.04 2.31 -8.06
CA PHE A 369 -9.17 1.12 -7.96
C PHE A 369 -9.85 -0.02 -7.21
N LEU A 370 -10.55 0.26 -6.11
CA LEU A 370 -11.35 -0.75 -5.41
C LEU A 370 -12.40 -1.39 -6.34
N ALA A 371 -13.15 -0.56 -7.07
CA ALA A 371 -14.18 -1.02 -7.99
C ALA A 371 -13.59 -1.81 -9.17
N ALA A 372 -12.49 -1.32 -9.76
CA ALA A 372 -11.81 -2.01 -10.85
C ALA A 372 -11.27 -3.37 -10.40
N PHE A 373 -10.56 -3.42 -9.27
CA PHE A 373 -10.02 -4.67 -8.73
C PHE A 373 -11.12 -5.69 -8.44
N ALA A 374 -12.17 -5.28 -7.73
CA ALA A 374 -13.27 -6.17 -7.41
C ALA A 374 -14.03 -6.63 -8.66
N GLY A 375 -14.31 -5.72 -9.61
CA GLY A 375 -14.95 -6.06 -10.87
C GLY A 375 -14.13 -7.04 -11.71
N LEU A 376 -12.80 -6.85 -11.77
CA LEU A 376 -11.90 -7.77 -12.46
C LEU A 376 -11.95 -9.17 -11.85
N LEU A 377 -11.84 -9.30 -10.53
CA LEU A 377 -11.89 -10.62 -9.89
C LEU A 377 -13.24 -11.33 -10.14
N GLU A 378 -14.35 -10.59 -10.17
CA GLU A 378 -15.67 -11.15 -10.50
C GLU A 378 -15.78 -11.63 -11.94
N SER A 379 -15.31 -10.85 -12.90
CA SER A 379 -15.44 -11.17 -14.32
C SER A 379 -14.43 -12.22 -14.77
N LEU A 380 -13.15 -12.00 -14.47
CA LEU A 380 -12.05 -12.86 -14.95
C LEU A 380 -12.20 -14.31 -14.46
N VAL A 381 -12.55 -14.49 -13.18
CA VAL A 381 -12.77 -15.82 -12.59
C VAL A 381 -14.01 -16.47 -13.18
N ARG A 382 -15.14 -15.76 -13.26
CA ARG A 382 -16.40 -16.28 -13.77
C ARG A 382 -16.34 -16.69 -15.24
N LEU A 383 -15.59 -15.96 -16.05
CA LEU A 383 -15.45 -16.20 -17.49
C LEU A 383 -14.24 -17.08 -17.85
N GLU A 384 -13.49 -17.54 -16.86
CA GLU A 384 -12.25 -18.30 -17.06
C GLU A 384 -11.32 -17.58 -18.05
N HIS A 385 -11.12 -16.26 -17.83
CA HIS A 385 -10.40 -15.39 -18.75
C HIS A 385 -8.98 -15.90 -19.03
N PRO A 386 -8.52 -15.94 -20.30
CA PRO A 386 -7.24 -16.55 -20.69
C PRO A 386 -5.99 -15.94 -20.02
N VAL A 387 -6.08 -14.76 -19.43
CA VAL A 387 -4.95 -14.13 -18.72
C VAL A 387 -4.41 -14.98 -17.57
N HIS A 388 -5.16 -15.96 -17.07
CA HIS A 388 -4.65 -16.91 -16.07
C HIS A 388 -3.53 -17.80 -16.63
N GLU A 389 -3.46 -18.00 -17.94
CA GLU A 389 -2.41 -18.77 -18.61
C GLU A 389 -1.08 -17.98 -18.69
N LEU A 390 -1.11 -16.67 -18.45
CA LEU A 390 0.11 -15.86 -18.42
C LEU A 390 1.08 -16.40 -17.36
N ASP A 391 2.31 -16.70 -17.78
CA ASP A 391 3.33 -17.20 -16.86
C ASP A 391 3.52 -16.26 -15.66
N TRP A 392 3.71 -16.83 -14.48
CA TRP A 392 3.93 -16.05 -13.26
C TRP A 392 5.14 -15.11 -13.37
N GLN A 393 6.21 -15.53 -14.06
CA GLN A 393 7.40 -14.68 -14.22
C GLN A 393 7.06 -13.44 -15.05
N VAL A 394 6.24 -13.60 -16.10
CA VAL A 394 5.78 -12.47 -16.91
C VAL A 394 4.88 -11.53 -16.10
N ALA A 395 3.96 -12.06 -15.28
CA ALA A 395 3.15 -11.24 -14.40
C ALA A 395 4.01 -10.45 -13.38
N ARG A 396 5.07 -11.07 -12.86
CA ARG A 396 6.05 -10.42 -11.99
C ARG A 396 6.85 -9.35 -12.75
N GLU A 397 7.30 -9.63 -13.95
CA GLU A 397 8.01 -8.66 -14.82
C GLU A 397 7.12 -7.47 -15.14
N ASN A 398 5.84 -7.68 -15.47
CA ASN A 398 4.85 -6.63 -15.65
C ASN A 398 4.74 -5.72 -14.41
N PHE A 399 4.72 -6.30 -13.21
CA PHE A 399 4.64 -5.54 -11.96
C PHE A 399 5.83 -4.59 -11.78
N TYR A 400 7.06 -5.09 -11.97
CA TYR A 400 8.25 -4.27 -11.83
C TYR A 400 8.49 -3.33 -13.02
N ALA A 401 8.03 -3.67 -14.23
CA ALA A 401 8.03 -2.75 -15.37
C ALA A 401 7.06 -1.58 -15.11
N ALA A 402 5.84 -1.89 -14.63
CA ALA A 402 4.87 -0.87 -14.23
C ALA A 402 5.41 0.07 -13.14
N MET A 403 6.14 -0.45 -12.14
CA MET A 403 6.82 0.35 -11.13
C MET A 403 7.79 1.36 -11.76
N ARG A 404 8.61 0.91 -12.71
CA ARG A 404 9.63 1.76 -13.34
C ARG A 404 9.05 2.78 -14.31
N GLU A 405 8.12 2.36 -15.15
CA GLU A 405 7.73 3.11 -16.35
C GLU A 405 6.26 3.54 -16.37
N GLY A 406 5.43 3.03 -15.41
CA GLY A 406 4.00 3.34 -15.37
C GLY A 406 3.28 2.91 -16.64
N LEU A 407 2.49 3.80 -17.24
CA LEU A 407 1.75 3.54 -18.49
C LEU A 407 2.62 3.43 -19.76
N GLU A 408 3.90 3.73 -19.68
CA GLU A 408 4.84 3.56 -20.80
C GLU A 408 5.49 2.17 -20.79
N ALA A 409 5.24 1.35 -19.77
CA ALA A 409 5.78 0.01 -19.65
C ALA A 409 5.20 -0.93 -20.70
N ASP A 410 6.05 -1.77 -21.28
CA ASP A 410 5.65 -2.87 -22.16
C ASP A 410 5.11 -4.03 -21.31
N LEU A 411 3.80 -4.01 -21.05
CA LEU A 411 3.13 -5.04 -20.25
C LEU A 411 2.53 -6.12 -21.14
N THR A 412 2.89 -7.36 -20.89
CA THR A 412 2.30 -8.50 -21.63
C THR A 412 0.94 -8.86 -21.04
N TRP A 413 -0.06 -9.02 -21.90
CA TRP A 413 -1.43 -9.38 -21.56
C TRP A 413 -1.96 -10.44 -22.53
N ILE A 414 -2.86 -11.30 -22.07
CA ILE A 414 -3.64 -12.19 -22.92
C ILE A 414 -5.08 -11.69 -22.90
N THR A 415 -5.60 -11.25 -24.03
CA THR A 415 -6.96 -10.72 -24.17
C THR A 415 -8.01 -11.84 -24.13
N ASN A 416 -9.27 -11.47 -23.97
CA ASN A 416 -10.38 -12.43 -23.88
C ASN A 416 -10.50 -13.39 -25.08
N ASP A 417 -10.01 -13.02 -26.26
CA ASP A 417 -9.95 -13.89 -27.44
C ASP A 417 -8.68 -14.78 -27.50
N GLY A 418 -7.87 -14.79 -26.44
CA GLY A 418 -6.66 -15.59 -26.32
C GLY A 418 -5.44 -15.03 -27.07
N LYS A 419 -5.49 -13.78 -27.53
CA LYS A 419 -4.37 -13.11 -28.19
C LYS A 419 -3.42 -12.55 -27.14
N GLU A 420 -2.13 -12.90 -27.21
CA GLU A 420 -1.09 -12.23 -26.47
C GLU A 420 -0.78 -10.87 -27.12
N THR A 421 -0.70 -9.81 -26.31
CA THR A 421 -0.45 -8.44 -26.74
C THR A 421 0.44 -7.69 -25.76
N THR A 422 1.20 -6.72 -26.25
CA THR A 422 1.88 -5.68 -25.47
C THR A 422 1.34 -4.28 -25.82
N ASP A 423 0.32 -4.20 -26.69
CA ASP A 423 -0.32 -2.92 -27.00
C ASP A 423 -1.15 -2.45 -25.81
N PRO A 424 -0.82 -1.30 -25.19
CA PRO A 424 -1.54 -0.79 -24.05
C PRO A 424 -3.02 -0.49 -24.35
N LEU A 425 -3.40 -0.21 -25.60
CA LEU A 425 -4.80 0.00 -25.96
C LEU A 425 -5.58 -1.31 -25.90
N ASP A 426 -5.06 -2.39 -26.52
CA ASP A 426 -5.68 -3.72 -26.47
C ASP A 426 -5.82 -4.19 -25.00
N LEU A 427 -4.73 -4.03 -24.20
CA LEU A 427 -4.70 -4.43 -22.80
C LEU A 427 -5.77 -3.70 -21.98
N TYR A 428 -5.78 -2.38 -22.00
CA TYR A 428 -6.67 -1.61 -21.13
C TYR A 428 -8.12 -1.57 -21.62
N GLU A 429 -8.37 -1.75 -22.91
CA GLU A 429 -9.73 -1.95 -23.43
C GLU A 429 -10.31 -3.26 -22.87
N ASP A 430 -9.58 -4.37 -22.96
CA ASP A 430 -9.96 -5.66 -22.43
C ASP A 430 -10.10 -5.63 -20.90
N LEU A 431 -9.09 -5.16 -20.16
CA LEU A 431 -9.08 -5.08 -18.70
C LEU A 431 -10.26 -4.25 -18.17
N LEU A 432 -10.50 -3.06 -18.69
CA LEU A 432 -11.57 -2.17 -18.20
C LEU A 432 -12.96 -2.63 -18.65
N ALA A 433 -13.09 -3.36 -19.77
CA ALA A 433 -14.33 -4.01 -20.16
C ALA A 433 -14.69 -5.13 -19.16
N HIS A 434 -13.71 -5.95 -18.74
CA HIS A 434 -13.93 -6.99 -17.74
C HIS A 434 -14.20 -6.41 -16.34
N ALA A 435 -13.57 -5.30 -15.96
CA ALA A 435 -13.92 -4.61 -14.73
C ALA A 435 -15.38 -4.14 -14.73
N GLU A 436 -15.86 -3.58 -15.85
CA GLU A 436 -17.25 -3.16 -16.02
C GLU A 436 -18.23 -4.34 -16.01
N ASP A 437 -17.91 -5.42 -16.72
CA ASP A 437 -18.71 -6.65 -16.73
C ASP A 437 -18.90 -7.23 -15.32
N GLY A 438 -17.81 -7.31 -14.54
CA GLY A 438 -17.89 -7.81 -13.16
C GLY A 438 -18.74 -6.93 -12.25
N LEU A 439 -18.62 -5.62 -12.36
CA LEU A 439 -19.46 -4.66 -11.60
C LEU A 439 -20.93 -4.77 -12.00
N THR A 440 -21.24 -4.85 -13.28
CA THR A 440 -22.61 -4.98 -13.76
C THR A 440 -23.23 -6.32 -13.38
N ASN A 441 -22.46 -7.38 -13.40
CA ASN A 441 -22.88 -8.70 -12.91
C ASN A 441 -23.23 -8.69 -11.41
N ARG A 442 -22.64 -7.79 -10.63
CA ARG A 442 -22.97 -7.54 -9.22
C ARG A 442 -24.06 -6.49 -8.99
N GLY A 443 -24.76 -6.10 -10.06
CA GLY A 443 -25.98 -5.28 -10.01
C GLY A 443 -25.75 -3.77 -10.06
N LEU A 444 -24.55 -3.31 -10.42
CA LEU A 444 -24.37 -1.93 -10.82
C LEU A 444 -25.00 -1.72 -12.21
N SER A 445 -25.64 -0.57 -12.46
CA SER A 445 -26.00 -0.19 -13.83
C SER A 445 -24.72 0.11 -14.64
N GLU A 446 -24.81 0.02 -15.98
CA GLU A 446 -23.70 0.42 -16.87
C GLU A 446 -23.23 1.85 -16.56
N GLU A 447 -24.15 2.77 -16.28
CA GLU A 447 -23.83 4.16 -15.92
C GLU A 447 -23.04 4.23 -14.58
N GLN A 448 -23.44 3.44 -13.58
CA GLN A 448 -22.73 3.40 -12.29
C GLN A 448 -21.34 2.79 -12.45
N ALA A 449 -21.21 1.67 -13.16
CA ALA A 449 -19.92 1.04 -13.43
C ALA A 449 -19.00 2.00 -14.22
N ALA A 450 -19.52 2.60 -15.29
CA ALA A 450 -18.79 3.60 -16.08
C ALA A 450 -18.34 4.79 -15.23
N LYS A 451 -19.17 5.29 -14.30
CA LYS A 451 -18.82 6.37 -13.36
C LYS A 451 -17.61 6.02 -12.49
N TYR A 452 -17.59 4.80 -11.92
CA TYR A 452 -16.47 4.37 -11.08
C TYR A 452 -15.19 4.09 -11.88
N LEU A 453 -15.31 3.61 -13.12
CA LEU A 453 -14.15 3.33 -13.97
C LEU A 453 -13.67 4.55 -14.79
N TYR A 454 -14.43 5.65 -14.81
CA TYR A 454 -14.11 6.86 -15.57
C TYR A 454 -12.71 7.43 -15.25
N PRO A 455 -12.26 7.57 -13.99
CA PRO A 455 -10.92 8.09 -13.70
C PRO A 455 -9.82 7.26 -14.35
N LEU A 456 -9.92 5.92 -14.32
CA LEU A 456 -8.93 5.02 -14.91
C LEU A 456 -8.97 5.08 -16.44
N ARG A 457 -10.16 5.10 -17.06
CA ARG A 457 -10.31 5.29 -18.51
C ARG A 457 -9.70 6.61 -18.99
N ARG A 458 -9.82 7.68 -18.19
CA ARG A 458 -9.20 8.98 -18.51
C ARG A 458 -7.67 8.89 -18.46
N ARG A 459 -7.10 8.19 -17.49
CA ARG A 459 -5.64 7.97 -17.41
C ARG A 459 -5.10 7.27 -18.66
N VAL A 460 -5.77 6.19 -19.08
CA VAL A 460 -5.41 5.47 -20.31
C VAL A 460 -5.50 6.38 -21.54
N ARG A 461 -6.65 7.04 -21.74
CA ARG A 461 -6.90 7.87 -22.92
C ARG A 461 -5.90 9.00 -23.07
N GLN A 462 -5.50 9.62 -21.97
CA GLN A 462 -4.59 10.75 -21.95
C GLN A 462 -3.14 10.36 -21.63
N ARG A 463 -2.91 9.06 -21.41
CA ARG A 463 -1.59 8.54 -21.00
C ARG A 463 -1.02 9.32 -19.80
N MET A 464 -1.88 9.70 -18.84
CA MET A 464 -1.52 10.57 -17.73
C MET A 464 -1.81 9.91 -16.38
N THR A 465 -0.78 9.73 -15.58
CA THR A 465 -0.83 9.26 -14.19
C THR A 465 -0.41 10.39 -13.24
N PRO A 466 -0.71 10.28 -11.93
CA PRO A 466 -0.20 11.24 -10.96
C PRO A 466 1.32 11.40 -11.00
N ALA A 467 2.08 10.29 -11.16
CA ALA A 467 3.53 10.35 -11.29
C ALA A 467 3.99 11.15 -12.53
N ARG A 468 3.36 10.91 -13.67
CA ARG A 468 3.68 11.66 -14.90
C ARG A 468 3.36 13.14 -14.76
N TRP A 469 2.24 13.47 -14.11
CA TRP A 469 1.87 14.85 -13.80
C TRP A 469 2.94 15.51 -12.90
N LYS A 470 3.37 14.85 -11.84
CA LYS A 470 4.45 15.34 -10.95
C LYS A 470 5.74 15.57 -11.70
N ARG A 471 6.18 14.63 -12.53
CA ARG A 471 7.40 14.77 -13.36
C ARG A 471 7.32 15.96 -14.30
N ALA A 472 6.16 16.19 -14.87
CA ALA A 472 5.93 17.33 -15.73
C ALA A 472 6.03 18.67 -14.97
N GLN A 473 5.48 18.75 -13.74
CA GLN A 473 5.60 19.96 -12.91
C GLN A 473 7.05 20.26 -12.54
N VAL A 474 7.82 19.22 -12.15
CA VAL A 474 9.25 19.39 -11.82
C VAL A 474 10.04 19.81 -13.05
N ARG A 475 9.84 19.16 -14.21
CA ARG A 475 10.51 19.52 -15.47
C ARG A 475 10.26 20.98 -15.83
N SER A 476 9.01 21.42 -15.80
CA SER A 476 8.65 22.83 -16.09
C SER A 476 9.33 23.81 -15.13
N ALA A 477 9.38 23.49 -13.83
CA ALA A 477 10.05 24.36 -12.86
C ALA A 477 11.57 24.46 -13.08
N LEU A 478 12.23 23.36 -13.45
CA LEU A 478 13.66 23.33 -13.81
C LEU A 478 13.94 24.13 -15.09
N GLU A 479 13.08 24.01 -16.11
CA GLU A 479 13.16 24.80 -17.36
C GLU A 479 13.00 26.31 -17.09
N ASP A 480 12.18 26.69 -16.09
CA ASP A 480 12.03 28.05 -15.60
C ASP A 480 13.21 28.55 -14.73
N GLY A 481 14.24 27.70 -14.51
CA GLY A 481 15.48 28.03 -13.80
C GLY A 481 15.43 27.78 -12.29
N ALA A 482 14.46 27.05 -11.77
CA ALA A 482 14.47 26.58 -10.38
C ALA A 482 15.60 25.53 -10.18
N ASP A 483 16.13 25.44 -8.97
CA ASP A 483 16.93 24.27 -8.58
C ASP A 483 16.02 23.08 -8.22
N LEU A 484 16.61 21.89 -8.05
CA LEU A 484 15.84 20.66 -7.76
C LEU A 484 14.99 20.77 -6.47
N PRO A 485 15.54 21.24 -5.33
CA PRO A 485 14.75 21.39 -4.11
C PRO A 485 13.52 22.31 -4.28
N ASP A 486 13.69 23.42 -4.96
CA ASP A 486 12.60 24.35 -5.25
C ASP A 486 11.58 23.74 -6.24
N ALA A 487 12.05 23.06 -7.28
CA ALA A 487 11.18 22.40 -8.26
C ALA A 487 10.31 21.30 -7.62
N VAL A 488 10.91 20.41 -6.82
CA VAL A 488 10.19 19.36 -6.08
C VAL A 488 9.24 19.98 -5.04
N GLY A 489 9.69 21.02 -4.33
CA GLY A 489 8.86 21.73 -3.37
C GLY A 489 7.64 22.42 -4.00
N ARG A 490 7.81 23.07 -5.17
CA ARG A 490 6.68 23.68 -5.93
C ARG A 490 5.70 22.61 -6.41
N MET A 491 6.20 21.51 -6.94
CA MET A 491 5.37 20.38 -7.36
C MET A 491 4.51 19.86 -6.22
N GLN A 492 5.11 19.61 -5.03
CA GLN A 492 4.39 19.06 -3.89
C GLN A 492 3.32 20.02 -3.37
N ARG A 493 3.64 21.31 -3.23
CA ARG A 493 2.65 22.33 -2.82
C ARG A 493 1.49 22.40 -3.83
N ARG A 494 1.78 22.35 -5.12
CA ARG A 494 0.74 22.35 -6.15
C ARG A 494 -0.13 21.08 -6.10
N TYR A 495 0.49 19.92 -5.80
CA TYR A 495 -0.26 18.68 -5.59
C TYR A 495 -1.24 18.81 -4.42
N VAL A 496 -0.78 19.28 -3.26
CA VAL A 496 -1.61 19.48 -2.06
C VAL A 496 -2.71 20.52 -2.31
N GLU A 497 -2.42 21.60 -3.02
CA GLU A 497 -3.40 22.61 -3.41
C GLU A 497 -4.51 22.00 -4.29
N ARG A 498 -4.16 21.33 -5.38
CA ARG A 498 -5.11 20.65 -6.26
C ARG A 498 -5.92 19.58 -5.53
N GLN A 499 -5.25 18.81 -4.68
CA GLN A 499 -5.95 17.83 -3.86
C GLN A 499 -6.96 18.48 -2.93
N SER A 500 -6.62 19.61 -2.30
CA SER A 500 -7.54 20.30 -1.38
C SER A 500 -8.86 20.72 -2.04
N GLU A 501 -8.83 20.98 -3.33
CA GLU A 501 -10.01 21.35 -4.12
C GLU A 501 -10.82 20.14 -4.57
N THR A 502 -10.18 18.97 -4.74
CA THR A 502 -10.77 17.81 -5.41
C THR A 502 -10.85 16.53 -4.56
N LEU A 503 -10.21 16.49 -3.40
CA LEU A 503 -10.06 15.28 -2.58
C LEU A 503 -11.39 14.55 -2.35
N LEU A 504 -12.43 15.27 -1.94
CA LEU A 504 -13.72 14.68 -1.57
C LEU A 504 -14.66 14.48 -2.76
N ASP A 505 -14.75 15.44 -3.67
CA ASP A 505 -15.81 15.48 -4.67
C ASP A 505 -15.31 15.51 -6.13
N GLY A 506 -14.01 15.66 -6.37
CA GLY A 506 -13.36 15.61 -7.67
C GLY A 506 -12.66 14.30 -7.97
N SER A 507 -11.84 14.30 -9.01
CA SER A 507 -10.93 13.21 -9.39
C SER A 507 -9.64 13.78 -9.99
N PHE A 508 -8.61 12.96 -10.10
CA PHE A 508 -7.38 13.33 -10.81
C PHE A 508 -7.65 13.69 -12.29
N ALA A 509 -8.72 13.15 -12.87
CA ALA A 509 -9.13 13.52 -14.23
C ALA A 509 -9.43 15.02 -14.37
N ASP A 510 -9.84 15.70 -13.29
CA ASP A 510 -10.12 17.14 -13.29
C ASP A 510 -8.82 17.98 -13.36
N TRP A 511 -7.68 17.43 -12.89
CA TRP A 511 -6.38 18.09 -12.98
C TRP A 511 -5.82 18.10 -14.41
N ILE A 512 -6.20 17.11 -15.21
CA ILE A 512 -5.70 16.91 -16.57
C ILE A 512 -6.38 17.89 -17.56
N VAL A 513 -7.67 18.15 -17.40
CA VAL A 513 -8.46 18.98 -18.32
C VAL A 513 -7.96 20.42 -18.42
N GLU A 514 -7.38 20.95 -17.35
CA GLU A 514 -6.84 22.32 -17.35
C GLU A 514 -5.49 22.42 -18.08
N ASN A 515 -4.75 21.33 -18.19
CA ASN A 515 -3.43 21.30 -18.84
C ASN A 515 -3.47 20.96 -20.32
N ASP A 516 -4.61 20.49 -20.88
CA ASP A 516 -4.74 20.17 -22.33
C ASP A 516 -4.40 21.35 -23.28
N ARG A 517 -4.32 22.57 -22.76
CA ARG A 517 -3.90 23.75 -23.55
C ARG A 517 -2.39 23.97 -23.63
N GLU A 518 -1.61 23.36 -22.74
CA GLU A 518 -0.14 23.49 -22.70
C GLU A 518 0.58 22.32 -23.39
N TRP A 519 -0.06 21.13 -23.49
CA TRP A 519 0.57 19.88 -23.94
C TRP A 519 0.38 19.54 -25.42
N ASP A 520 -0.49 20.27 -26.16
CA ASP A 520 -0.66 20.11 -27.62
C ASP A 520 0.50 20.71 -28.44
N ARG A 521 1.64 21.01 -27.84
CA ARG A 521 2.78 21.68 -28.48
C ARG A 521 4.08 20.86 -28.60
N GLU A 522 4.01 19.53 -28.44
CA GLU A 522 5.15 18.66 -28.79
C GLU A 522 4.80 17.64 -29.87
#